data_ebae944e73efd4fe13705dcfef480a6c
#
_entry.id   ebae944e73efd4fe13705dcfef480a6c
#
_cell.length_a   1.000
_cell.length_b   1.000
_cell.length_c   1.000
_cell.angle_alpha   90.00
_cell.angle_beta   90.00
_cell.angle_gamma   90.00
#
_symmetry.space_group_name_H-M   'P 1'
#
loop_
_entity.id
_entity.type
_entity.pdbx_description
1 polymer ?
#
loop_
_entity_poly.entity_id
_entity_poly.type
_entity_poly.pdbx_seq_one_letter_code
_entity_poly.pdbx_strand_id
1 'polypeptide(L)'
;MSVNVLYSTTSTATGGRDGEAATKDGSFKVKLSTPKELGGAGGPGNNPEQLFASGWSACFIGAMKFVASQKKQPIPADTTVTTTIGIGPRSEGGFGLTAKLDVKLPGLDKEAAKKLVEEADQVCPYSNATRDNIEKQLNVI
;
A
#
# COMPACT_ATOMS: atom_id res chain seq x y z
N MET A 1 -18.86 -10.94 -1.89
CA MET A 1 -17.94 -10.50 -2.95
C MET A 1 -17.16 -11.69 -3.48
N SER A 2 -17.07 -11.85 -4.79
CA SER A 2 -16.25 -12.88 -5.44
C SER A 2 -15.18 -12.25 -6.33
N VAL A 3 -14.06 -12.93 -6.49
CA VAL A 3 -12.95 -12.46 -7.33
C VAL A 3 -12.60 -13.55 -8.34
N ASN A 4 -12.57 -13.19 -9.62
CA ASN A 4 -12.03 -14.06 -10.66
C ASN A 4 -10.51 -13.93 -10.68
N VAL A 5 -9.80 -14.86 -10.08
CA VAL A 5 -8.35 -14.79 -9.86
C VAL A 5 -7.59 -14.96 -11.17
N LEU A 6 -6.84 -13.94 -11.56
CA LEU A 6 -5.98 -13.95 -12.75
C LEU A 6 -4.52 -14.30 -12.42
N TYR A 7 -4.07 -13.98 -11.22
CA TYR A 7 -2.69 -14.20 -10.76
C TYR A 7 -2.67 -14.47 -9.27
N SER A 8 -1.79 -15.35 -8.84
CA SER A 8 -1.53 -15.61 -7.43
C SER A 8 -0.03 -15.74 -7.16
N THR A 9 0.38 -15.37 -5.97
CA THR A 9 1.76 -15.54 -5.50
C THR A 9 1.75 -16.04 -4.07
N THR A 10 2.86 -16.67 -3.67
CA THR A 10 2.99 -17.28 -2.35
C THR A 10 4.28 -16.82 -1.70
N SER A 11 4.19 -16.40 -0.46
CA SER A 11 5.33 -16.02 0.36
C SER A 11 5.24 -16.74 1.70
N THR A 12 6.39 -17.11 2.26
CA THR A 12 6.49 -17.77 3.56
C THR A 12 7.38 -16.94 4.47
N ALA A 13 6.96 -16.77 5.71
CA ALA A 13 7.73 -16.09 6.75
C ALA A 13 8.08 -17.02 7.88
N THR A 14 9.25 -16.82 8.49
CA THR A 14 9.69 -17.49 9.72
C THR A 14 10.21 -16.45 10.71
N GLY A 15 10.12 -16.75 12.02
CA GLY A 15 10.62 -15.84 13.06
C GLY A 15 9.79 -14.60 13.32
N GLY A 16 8.60 -14.48 12.74
CA GLY A 16 7.71 -13.35 12.93
C GLY A 16 8.35 -12.04 12.48
N ARG A 17 8.25 -11.00 13.32
CA ARG A 17 8.76 -9.66 13.00
C ARG A 17 10.29 -9.53 13.07
N ASP A 18 11.02 -10.57 13.52
CA ASP A 18 12.48 -10.59 13.64
C ASP A 18 13.14 -11.68 12.78
N GLY A 19 12.39 -12.29 11.88
CA GLY A 19 12.88 -13.33 11.01
C GLY A 19 13.07 -12.88 9.58
N GLU A 20 12.51 -13.63 8.65
CA GLU A 20 12.56 -13.31 7.23
C GLU A 20 11.28 -13.75 6.52
N ALA A 21 11.05 -13.15 5.36
CA ALA A 21 9.98 -13.58 4.44
C ALA A 21 10.52 -13.66 3.03
N ALA A 22 10.06 -14.65 2.27
CA ALA A 22 10.48 -14.82 0.89
C ALA A 22 9.35 -15.42 0.05
N THR A 23 9.28 -15.01 -1.21
CA THR A 23 8.40 -15.64 -2.19
C THR A 23 8.89 -17.05 -2.51
N LYS A 24 7.96 -17.93 -2.92
CA LYS A 24 8.27 -19.34 -3.21
C LYS A 24 9.38 -19.49 -4.25
N ASP A 25 9.43 -18.62 -5.24
CA ASP A 25 10.46 -18.59 -6.29
C ASP A 25 11.76 -17.91 -5.87
N GLY A 26 11.81 -17.32 -4.67
CA GLY A 26 12.97 -16.60 -4.17
C GLY A 26 13.26 -15.24 -4.82
N SER A 27 12.41 -14.78 -5.73
CA SER A 27 12.61 -13.49 -6.41
C SER A 27 12.50 -12.29 -5.48
N PHE A 28 11.74 -12.42 -4.40
CA PHE A 28 11.63 -11.43 -3.34
C PHE A 28 11.99 -12.07 -2.01
N LYS A 29 12.96 -11.48 -1.30
CA LYS A 29 13.37 -11.93 0.03
C LYS A 29 13.66 -10.70 0.89
N VAL A 30 13.16 -10.69 2.12
CA VAL A 30 13.33 -9.57 3.05
C VAL A 30 13.67 -10.09 4.43
N LYS A 31 14.70 -9.49 5.04
CA LYS A 31 14.99 -9.67 6.45
C LYS A 31 14.11 -8.73 7.27
N LEU A 32 13.54 -9.25 8.35
CA LEU A 32 12.61 -8.49 9.20
C LEU A 32 13.28 -8.10 10.51
N SER A 33 12.89 -6.95 11.04
CA SER A 33 13.33 -6.42 12.33
C SER A 33 12.18 -5.62 12.95
N THR A 34 11.92 -5.89 14.23
CA THR A 34 10.88 -5.17 14.98
C THR A 34 11.39 -3.78 15.35
N PRO A 35 10.69 -2.69 15.00
CA PRO A 35 11.09 -1.35 15.39
C PRO A 35 11.01 -1.13 16.90
N LYS A 36 11.78 -0.20 17.40
CA LYS A 36 11.83 0.11 18.84
C LYS A 36 10.48 0.56 19.39
N GLU A 37 9.71 1.27 18.60
CA GLU A 37 8.37 1.76 18.94
C GLU A 37 7.38 0.62 19.21
N LEU A 38 7.66 -0.56 18.69
CA LEU A 38 6.88 -1.78 18.97
C LEU A 38 7.56 -2.72 19.96
N GLY A 39 8.56 -2.22 20.69
CA GLY A 39 9.28 -2.98 21.70
C GLY A 39 10.42 -3.83 21.17
N GLY A 40 10.82 -3.65 19.93
CA GLY A 40 11.92 -4.40 19.30
C GLY A 40 13.29 -3.78 19.52
N ALA A 41 14.31 -4.48 19.00
CA ALA A 41 15.70 -4.01 19.08
C ALA A 41 15.99 -2.86 18.11
N GLY A 42 15.19 -2.66 17.08
CA GLY A 42 15.40 -1.63 16.07
C GLY A 42 16.64 -1.90 15.21
N GLY A 43 16.99 -3.16 15.03
CA GLY A 43 18.13 -3.56 14.20
C GLY A 43 17.85 -3.41 12.69
N PRO A 44 18.85 -3.78 11.85
CA PRO A 44 18.68 -3.71 10.40
C PRO A 44 17.64 -4.72 9.93
N GLY A 45 16.75 -4.29 9.08
CA GLY A 45 15.66 -5.09 8.55
C GLY A 45 14.44 -4.23 8.27
N ASN A 46 13.47 -4.85 7.66
CA ASN A 46 12.21 -4.21 7.32
C ASN A 46 11.07 -4.76 8.18
N ASN A 47 9.90 -4.18 8.09
CA ASN A 47 8.74 -4.63 8.86
C ASN A 47 7.50 -4.78 7.95
N PRO A 48 6.46 -5.49 8.41
CA PRO A 48 5.24 -5.67 7.63
C PRO A 48 4.57 -4.36 7.22
N GLU A 49 4.64 -3.33 8.04
CA GLU A 49 4.04 -2.02 7.75
C GLU A 49 4.73 -1.33 6.58
N GLN A 50 6.05 -1.45 6.47
CA GLN A 50 6.82 -0.95 5.32
C GLN A 50 6.47 -1.71 4.04
N LEU A 51 6.31 -3.02 4.12
CA LEU A 51 5.90 -3.86 2.99
C LEU A 51 4.49 -3.48 2.53
N PHE A 52 3.58 -3.29 3.47
CA PHE A 52 2.20 -2.89 3.17
C PHE A 52 2.14 -1.50 2.54
N ALA A 53 2.87 -0.53 3.08
CA ALA A 53 2.95 0.83 2.54
C ALA A 53 3.51 0.83 1.11
N SER A 54 4.59 0.10 0.88
CA SER A 54 5.22 -0.02 -0.44
C SER A 54 4.29 -0.68 -1.45
N GLY A 55 3.65 -1.78 -1.05
CA GLY A 55 2.69 -2.50 -1.87
C GLY A 55 1.51 -1.62 -2.26
N TRP A 56 0.92 -0.92 -1.30
CA TRP A 56 -0.22 -0.04 -1.57
C TRP A 56 0.15 1.13 -2.49
N SER A 57 1.30 1.77 -2.25
CA SER A 57 1.79 2.85 -3.11
C SER A 57 1.93 2.41 -4.57
N ALA A 58 2.58 1.28 -4.80
CA ALA A 58 2.75 0.71 -6.14
C ALA A 58 1.41 0.30 -6.77
N CYS A 59 0.56 -0.36 -5.99
CA CYS A 59 -0.77 -0.79 -6.41
C CYS A 59 -1.65 0.40 -6.80
N PHE A 60 -1.60 1.48 -6.03
CA PHE A 60 -2.39 2.69 -6.30
C PHE A 60 -1.95 3.39 -7.59
N ILE A 61 -0.64 3.49 -7.86
CA ILE A 61 -0.13 3.99 -9.14
C ILE A 61 -0.63 3.11 -10.28
N GLY A 62 -0.62 1.80 -10.11
CA GLY A 62 -1.18 0.86 -11.08
C GLY A 62 -2.65 1.12 -11.37
N ALA A 63 -3.44 1.38 -10.33
CA ALA A 63 -4.86 1.73 -10.46
C ALA A 63 -5.05 3.05 -11.21
N MET A 64 -4.25 4.07 -10.92
CA MET A 64 -4.29 5.35 -11.66
C MET A 64 -3.94 5.17 -13.13
N LYS A 65 -2.92 4.37 -13.44
CA LYS A 65 -2.56 4.02 -14.84
C LYS A 65 -3.70 3.31 -15.54
N PHE A 66 -4.36 2.38 -14.87
CA PHE A 66 -5.51 1.66 -15.42
C PHE A 66 -6.64 2.63 -15.78
N VAL A 67 -7.05 3.49 -14.83
CA VAL A 67 -8.12 4.48 -15.06
C VAL A 67 -7.73 5.44 -16.19
N ALA A 68 -6.50 5.96 -16.16
CA ALA A 68 -6.00 6.89 -17.18
C ALA A 68 -6.00 6.25 -18.57
N SER A 69 -5.67 4.96 -18.68
CA SER A 69 -5.68 4.23 -19.96
C SER A 69 -7.09 4.14 -20.55
N GLN A 70 -8.11 3.99 -19.71
CA GLN A 70 -9.51 4.00 -20.15
C GLN A 70 -9.94 5.35 -20.76
N LYS A 71 -9.30 6.43 -20.31
CA LYS A 71 -9.56 7.79 -20.81
C LYS A 71 -8.55 8.23 -21.87
N LYS A 72 -7.62 7.36 -22.26
CA LYS A 72 -6.53 7.65 -23.21
C LYS A 72 -5.69 8.88 -22.79
N GLN A 73 -5.52 9.08 -21.49
CA GLN A 73 -4.78 10.18 -20.90
C GLN A 73 -3.70 9.61 -19.96
N PRO A 74 -2.45 9.47 -20.41
CA PRO A 74 -1.39 8.94 -19.55
C PRO A 74 -1.13 9.86 -18.36
N ILE A 75 -0.77 9.27 -17.23
CA ILE A 75 -0.33 10.04 -16.06
C ILE A 75 1.12 10.51 -16.24
N PRO A 76 1.52 11.61 -15.57
CA PRO A 76 2.92 12.06 -15.61
C PRO A 76 3.89 10.96 -15.16
N ALA A 77 5.06 10.87 -15.81
CA ALA A 77 6.06 9.84 -15.50
C ALA A 77 6.63 9.97 -14.08
N ASP A 78 6.64 11.18 -13.54
CA ASP A 78 7.13 11.50 -12.20
C ASP A 78 6.02 11.51 -11.12
N THR A 79 4.88 10.87 -11.43
CA THR A 79 3.80 10.63 -10.45
C THR A 79 4.32 9.81 -9.27
N THR A 80 3.98 10.25 -8.07
CA THR A 80 4.32 9.51 -6.85
C THR A 80 3.10 9.29 -5.97
N VAL A 81 3.11 8.18 -5.25
CA VAL A 81 2.20 7.90 -4.14
C VAL A 81 3.05 7.59 -2.92
N THR A 82 2.84 8.34 -1.86
CA THR A 82 3.50 8.11 -0.58
C THR A 82 2.45 7.63 0.40
N THR A 83 2.57 6.38 0.83
CA THR A 83 1.66 5.77 1.79
C THR A 83 2.31 5.72 3.16
N THR A 84 1.62 6.25 4.17
CA THR A 84 2.01 6.16 5.57
C THR A 84 1.08 5.17 6.25
N ILE A 85 1.64 4.13 6.86
CA ILE A 85 0.90 3.14 7.64
C ILE A 85 1.23 3.32 9.11
N GLY A 86 0.21 3.53 9.94
CA GLY A 86 0.34 3.53 11.38
C GLY A 86 -0.15 2.22 11.96
N ILE A 87 0.43 1.79 13.08
CA ILE A 87 0.00 0.62 13.83
C ILE A 87 -0.14 0.99 15.31
N GLY A 88 -1.18 0.48 15.96
CA GLY A 88 -1.40 0.70 17.39
C GLY A 88 -2.51 -0.17 17.95
N PRO A 89 -2.72 -0.14 19.29
CA PRO A 89 -3.79 -0.89 19.91
C PRO A 89 -5.16 -0.35 19.49
N ARG A 90 -6.11 -1.25 19.33
CA ARG A 90 -7.52 -0.92 19.05
C ARG A 90 -8.31 -0.78 20.34
N SER A 91 -9.36 0.03 20.30
CA SER A 91 -10.31 0.13 21.43
C SER A 91 -10.98 -1.20 21.77
N GLU A 92 -11.21 -2.04 20.76
CA GLU A 92 -11.84 -3.36 20.91
C GLU A 92 -10.84 -4.49 21.20
N GLY A 93 -9.57 -4.15 21.41
CA GLY A 93 -8.49 -5.11 21.66
C GLY A 93 -7.72 -5.48 20.39
N GLY A 94 -6.52 -6.02 20.60
CA GLY A 94 -5.60 -6.30 19.52
C GLY A 94 -5.00 -5.05 18.90
N PHE A 95 -4.43 -5.18 17.72
CA PHE A 95 -3.79 -4.09 16.99
C PHE A 95 -4.54 -3.78 15.71
N GLY A 96 -4.50 -2.52 15.32
CA GLY A 96 -5.10 -2.03 14.09
C GLY A 96 -4.15 -1.14 13.31
N LEU A 97 -4.56 -0.79 12.10
CA LEU A 97 -3.78 0.03 11.19
C LEU A 97 -4.54 1.31 10.83
N THR A 98 -3.79 2.37 10.58
CA THR A 98 -4.27 3.57 9.89
C THR A 98 -3.48 3.76 8.62
N ALA A 99 -4.05 4.51 7.67
CA ALA A 99 -3.39 4.76 6.39
C ALA A 99 -3.55 6.21 5.96
N LYS A 100 -2.50 6.77 5.36
CA LYS A 100 -2.56 8.05 4.66
C LYS A 100 -1.85 7.89 3.33
N LEU A 101 -2.52 8.23 2.24
CA LEU A 101 -1.97 8.23 0.90
C LEU A 101 -1.87 9.67 0.40
N ASP A 102 -0.66 10.12 0.13
CA ASP A 102 -0.39 11.42 -0.49
C ASP A 102 0.01 11.19 -1.95
N VAL A 103 -0.83 11.66 -2.87
CA VAL A 103 -0.67 11.46 -4.32
C VAL A 103 -0.21 12.74 -4.98
N LYS A 104 0.87 12.66 -5.73
CA LYS A 104 1.43 13.78 -6.49
C LYS A 104 1.39 13.46 -7.99
N LEU A 105 0.69 14.29 -8.74
CA LEU A 105 0.53 14.20 -10.20
C LEU A 105 1.04 15.51 -10.83
N PRO A 106 2.39 15.67 -10.98
CA PRO A 106 2.97 16.93 -11.42
C PRO A 106 2.48 17.36 -12.80
N GLY A 107 2.11 18.63 -12.92
CA GLY A 107 1.64 19.20 -14.18
C GLY A 107 0.21 18.88 -14.57
N LEU A 108 -0.49 18.03 -13.79
CA LEU A 108 -1.90 17.76 -14.03
C LEU A 108 -2.76 18.84 -13.36
N ASP A 109 -3.85 19.25 -14.04
CA ASP A 109 -4.85 20.11 -13.44
C ASP A 109 -5.38 19.53 -12.14
N LYS A 110 -5.55 20.37 -11.10
CA LYS A 110 -5.90 19.92 -9.76
C LYS A 110 -7.22 19.16 -9.71
N GLU A 111 -8.25 19.64 -10.41
CA GLU A 111 -9.55 18.98 -10.46
C GLU A 111 -9.48 17.65 -11.22
N ALA A 112 -8.73 17.61 -12.32
CA ALA A 112 -8.49 16.37 -13.06
C ALA A 112 -7.72 15.35 -12.23
N ALA A 113 -6.70 15.80 -11.48
CA ALA A 113 -5.93 14.94 -10.57
C ALA A 113 -6.81 14.35 -9.47
N LYS A 114 -7.63 15.18 -8.84
CA LYS A 114 -8.57 14.76 -7.79
C LYS A 114 -9.54 13.69 -8.30
N LYS A 115 -10.14 13.92 -9.44
CA LYS A 115 -11.07 12.98 -10.05
C LYS A 115 -10.39 11.65 -10.38
N LEU A 116 -9.19 11.69 -10.94
CA LEU A 116 -8.41 10.49 -11.25
C LEU A 116 -8.10 9.69 -9.99
N VAL A 117 -7.69 10.36 -8.92
CA VAL A 117 -7.38 9.73 -7.63
C VAL A 117 -8.62 9.08 -7.01
N GLU A 118 -9.75 9.74 -7.04
CA GLU A 118 -11.03 9.20 -6.55
C GLU A 118 -11.45 7.94 -7.35
N GLU A 119 -11.32 7.97 -8.66
CA GLU A 119 -11.63 6.81 -9.51
C GLU A 119 -10.65 5.67 -9.29
N ALA A 120 -9.34 5.98 -9.15
CA ALA A 120 -8.32 4.98 -8.85
C ALA A 120 -8.56 4.29 -7.50
N ASP A 121 -9.06 5.01 -6.51
CA ASP A 121 -9.40 4.45 -5.20
C ASP A 121 -10.49 3.37 -5.31
N GLN A 122 -11.41 3.49 -6.25
CA GLN A 122 -12.44 2.48 -6.48
C GLN A 122 -11.91 1.25 -7.21
N VAL A 123 -10.78 1.37 -7.89
CA VAL A 123 -10.19 0.30 -8.71
C VAL A 123 -9.06 -0.42 -7.96
N CYS A 124 -8.33 0.28 -7.10
CA CYS A 124 -7.17 -0.25 -6.41
C CYS A 124 -7.55 -1.45 -5.51
N PRO A 125 -6.95 -2.64 -5.73
CA PRO A 125 -7.27 -3.82 -4.90
C PRO A 125 -7.00 -3.62 -3.41
N TYR A 126 -5.94 -2.89 -3.03
CA TYR A 126 -5.65 -2.62 -1.62
C TYR A 126 -6.65 -1.64 -1.02
N SER A 127 -7.08 -0.64 -1.77
CA SER A 127 -8.16 0.25 -1.33
C SER A 127 -9.47 -0.51 -1.14
N ASN A 128 -9.78 -1.43 -2.05
CA ASN A 128 -10.99 -2.25 -1.94
C ASN A 128 -10.92 -3.22 -0.75
N ALA A 129 -9.73 -3.77 -0.45
CA ALA A 129 -9.52 -4.68 0.68
C ALA A 129 -9.62 -3.98 2.04
N THR A 130 -9.40 -2.67 2.08
CA THR A 130 -9.31 -1.90 3.34
C THR A 130 -10.48 -0.96 3.58
N ARG A 131 -11.32 -0.74 2.56
CA ARG A 131 -12.47 0.19 2.65
C ARG A 131 -13.41 -0.22 3.76
N ASP A 132 -13.87 0.78 4.54
CA ASP A 132 -14.75 0.61 5.70
C ASP A 132 -14.15 -0.22 6.83
N ASN A 133 -12.83 -0.44 6.81
CA ASN A 133 -12.09 -1.20 7.81
C ASN A 133 -10.88 -0.44 8.36
N ILE A 134 -10.05 0.14 7.50
CA ILE A 134 -8.90 0.96 7.92
C ILE A 134 -9.26 2.43 7.75
N GLU A 135 -9.07 3.23 8.81
CA GLU A 135 -9.17 4.68 8.71
C GLU A 135 -8.13 5.19 7.71
N LYS A 136 -8.60 5.79 6.63
CA LYS A 136 -7.77 6.22 5.52
C LYS A 136 -7.96 7.69 5.19
N GLN A 137 -6.84 8.40 5.02
CA GLN A 137 -6.80 9.73 4.42
C GLN A 137 -6.22 9.60 3.01
N LEU A 138 -6.87 10.22 2.04
CA LEU A 138 -6.45 10.22 0.63
C LEU A 138 -6.33 11.67 0.16
N ASN A 139 -5.11 12.10 -0.12
CA ASN A 139 -4.80 13.48 -0.44
C ASN A 139 -4.15 13.59 -1.82
N VAL A 140 -4.51 14.65 -2.55
CA VAL A 140 -3.80 15.12 -3.74
C VAL A 140 -2.98 16.33 -3.34
N ILE A 141 -1.66 16.24 -3.52
CA ILE A 141 -0.71 17.27 -3.07
C ILE A 141 0.03 17.93 -4.22
#